data_e7f970ad485bb514f604ff9992e22868
#
_entry.id   e7f970ad485bb514f604ff9992e22868
#
_cell.length_a   1.000
_cell.length_b   1.000
_cell.length_c   1.000
_cell.angle_alpha   90.00
_cell.angle_beta   90.00
_cell.angle_gamma   90.00
#
_symmetry.space_group_name_H-M   'P 1'
#
loop_
_entity.id
_entity.type
_entity.pdbx_description
1 polymer ?
#
loop_
_entity_poly.entity_id
_entity_poly.type
_entity_poly.pdbx_seq_one_letter_code
_entity_poly.pdbx_strand_id
1 'polypeptide(L)'
;MGGDQQDQWQCQFFLNRILFNMSVQEAIEAPKFSSEHFPGFFSPHDRFPNLLRIEPRFSTDILDGLTRRGHKIAVGADLSEGYLLAAAKDPQSGVLEAGCDPRGTKGDVFASSVLCW
;
A
#
# COMPACT_ATOMS: atom_id res chain seq x y z
N MET A 1 9.19 -0.88 -7.98
CA MET A 1 8.39 -2.00 -8.48
C MET A 1 6.92 -1.75 -8.20
N GLY A 2 6.02 -2.25 -9.06
CA GLY A 2 4.56 -2.12 -8.85
C GLY A 2 3.79 -1.54 -10.05
N GLY A 3 4.48 -1.09 -11.09
CA GLY A 3 3.83 -0.55 -12.29
C GLY A 3 2.79 0.51 -11.94
N ASP A 4 1.60 0.38 -12.48
CA ASP A 4 0.49 1.34 -12.31
C ASP A 4 -0.08 1.41 -10.90
N GLN A 5 0.25 0.46 -10.02
CA GLN A 5 -0.20 0.48 -8.64
C GLN A 5 0.68 1.35 -7.72
N GLN A 6 1.87 1.75 -8.16
CA GLN A 6 2.79 2.56 -7.34
C GLN A 6 2.15 3.84 -6.83
N ASP A 7 1.46 4.58 -7.70
CA ASP A 7 0.81 5.83 -7.33
C ASP A 7 -0.28 5.60 -6.28
N GLN A 8 -1.02 4.49 -6.39
CA GLN A 8 -2.08 4.15 -5.45
C GLN A 8 -1.51 3.85 -4.06
N TRP A 9 -0.43 3.07 -3.96
CA TRP A 9 0.18 2.73 -2.67
C TRP A 9 0.88 3.92 -2.03
N GLN A 10 1.55 4.75 -2.82
CA GLN A 10 2.17 6.00 -2.33
C GLN A 10 1.13 6.98 -1.81
N CYS A 11 0.00 7.11 -2.52
CA CYS A 11 -1.11 7.95 -2.08
C CYS A 11 -1.69 7.45 -0.74
N GLN A 12 -1.92 6.14 -0.59
CA GLN A 12 -2.39 5.56 0.68
C GLN A 12 -1.42 5.82 1.83
N PHE A 13 -0.12 5.63 1.60
CA PHE A 13 0.91 5.96 2.60
C PHE A 13 0.85 7.43 3.01
N PHE A 14 0.79 8.33 2.03
CA PHE A 14 0.74 9.76 2.29
C PHE A 14 -0.50 10.15 3.10
N LEU A 15 -1.67 9.63 2.74
CA LEU A 15 -2.91 9.88 3.49
C LEU A 15 -2.84 9.32 4.91
N ASN A 16 -2.26 8.15 5.10
CA ASN A 16 -2.06 7.55 6.43
C ASN A 16 -1.18 8.45 7.32
N ARG A 17 -0.14 9.03 6.76
CA ARG A 17 0.72 9.99 7.48
C ARG A 17 -0.01 11.30 7.83
N ILE A 18 -0.71 11.89 6.86
CA ILE A 18 -1.23 13.26 6.99
C ILE A 18 -2.60 13.29 7.68
N LEU A 19 -3.50 12.36 7.34
CA LEU A 19 -4.86 12.35 7.88
C LEU A 19 -5.01 11.55 9.16
N PHE A 20 -4.27 10.43 9.26
CA PHE A 20 -4.38 9.52 10.41
C PHE A 20 -3.20 9.62 11.37
N ASN A 21 -2.24 10.52 11.10
CA ASN A 21 -1.07 10.82 11.95
C ASN A 21 -0.28 9.56 12.36
N MET A 22 -0.21 8.58 11.47
CA MET A 22 0.57 7.35 11.68
C MET A 22 2.07 7.68 11.63
N SER A 23 2.92 6.96 12.36
CA SER A 23 4.36 6.98 12.15
C SER A 23 4.74 6.49 10.74
N VAL A 24 5.98 6.71 10.29
CA VAL A 24 6.43 6.24 8.96
C VAL A 24 6.24 4.73 8.83
N GLN A 25 6.63 3.96 9.85
CA GLN A 25 6.54 2.51 9.80
C GLN A 25 5.08 2.02 9.84
N GLU A 26 4.24 2.57 10.72
CA GLU A 26 2.81 2.24 10.77
C GLU A 26 2.10 2.52 9.43
N ALA A 27 2.40 3.65 8.81
CA ALA A 27 1.81 4.02 7.51
C ALA A 27 2.24 3.08 6.38
N ILE A 28 3.48 2.57 6.43
CA ILE A 28 4.00 1.56 5.50
C ILE A 28 3.32 0.21 5.71
N GLU A 29 3.16 -0.21 6.96
CA GLU A 29 2.60 -1.52 7.31
C GLU A 29 1.07 -1.57 7.24
N ALA A 30 0.41 -0.42 7.21
CA ALA A 30 -1.04 -0.36 7.08
C ALA A 30 -1.54 -1.23 5.93
N PRO A 31 -2.72 -1.87 6.07
CA PRO A 31 -3.29 -2.68 5.00
C PRO A 31 -3.49 -1.86 3.74
N LYS A 32 -3.13 -2.44 2.62
CA LYS A 32 -3.17 -1.79 1.31
C LYS A 32 -4.18 -2.43 0.38
N PHE A 33 -4.57 -1.67 -0.62
CA PHE A 33 -5.39 -2.15 -1.73
C PHE A 33 -4.89 -1.55 -3.05
N SER A 34 -5.32 -2.13 -4.15
CA SER A 34 -5.15 -1.57 -5.49
C SER A 34 -6.41 -1.74 -6.31
N SER A 35 -6.71 -0.73 -7.14
CA SER A 35 -7.80 -0.79 -8.12
C SER A 35 -7.25 -1.20 -9.48
N GLU A 36 -7.86 -2.19 -10.10
CA GLU A 36 -7.54 -2.63 -11.45
C GLU A 36 -8.62 -2.18 -12.46
N HIS A 37 -9.38 -1.16 -12.12
CA HIS A 37 -10.48 -0.66 -12.95
C HIS A 37 -10.01 -0.08 -14.29
N PHE A 38 -8.85 0.56 -14.31
CA PHE A 38 -8.27 1.17 -15.50
C PHE A 38 -7.44 0.16 -16.29
N PRO A 39 -7.31 0.36 -17.62
CA PRO A 39 -6.39 -0.45 -18.42
C PRO A 39 -4.95 -0.33 -17.92
N GLY A 40 -4.27 -1.46 -17.78
CA GLY A 40 -2.86 -1.51 -17.42
C GLY A 40 -1.97 -0.85 -18.49
N PHE A 41 -0.85 -0.27 -18.06
CA PHE A 41 0.12 0.37 -18.98
C PHE A 41 0.76 -0.62 -19.94
N PHE A 42 1.04 -1.84 -19.49
CA PHE A 42 1.71 -2.85 -20.28
C PHE A 42 0.72 -3.60 -21.20
N SER A 43 1.18 -3.94 -22.42
CA SER A 43 0.41 -4.79 -23.32
C SER A 43 0.12 -6.15 -22.65
N PRO A 44 -1.11 -6.68 -22.80
CA PRO A 44 -2.23 -6.28 -23.65
C PRO A 44 -3.18 -5.21 -23.09
N HIS A 45 -2.78 -4.46 -22.07
CA HIS A 45 -3.60 -3.42 -21.42
C HIS A 45 -4.86 -3.99 -20.76
N ASP A 46 -4.68 -5.09 -20.03
CA ASP A 46 -5.76 -5.75 -19.32
C ASP A 46 -6.50 -4.77 -18.40
N ARG A 47 -7.80 -4.97 -18.32
CA ARG A 47 -8.71 -4.15 -17.54
C ARG A 47 -9.70 -5.02 -16.78
N PHE A 48 -9.84 -4.76 -15.50
CA PHE A 48 -10.77 -5.48 -14.62
C PHE A 48 -11.76 -4.52 -13.97
N PRO A 49 -12.87 -4.17 -14.66
CA PRO A 49 -13.82 -3.18 -14.15
C PRO A 49 -14.34 -3.52 -12.76
N ASN A 50 -14.27 -2.51 -11.87
CA ASN A 50 -14.69 -2.54 -10.48
C ASN A 50 -13.89 -3.51 -9.58
N LEU A 51 -12.79 -4.09 -10.06
CA LEU A 51 -11.96 -4.97 -9.24
C LEU A 51 -11.09 -4.16 -8.28
N LEU A 52 -11.14 -4.53 -7.01
CA LEU A 52 -10.22 -4.13 -5.96
C LEU A 52 -9.47 -5.37 -5.46
N ARG A 53 -8.15 -5.35 -5.55
CA ARG A 53 -7.30 -6.26 -4.78
C ARG A 53 -7.08 -5.65 -3.42
N ILE A 54 -7.19 -6.42 -2.36
CA ILE A 54 -7.17 -5.91 -1.00
C ILE A 54 -6.50 -6.92 -0.05
N GLU A 55 -5.70 -6.42 0.87
CA GLU A 55 -5.12 -7.26 1.92
C GLU A 55 -6.18 -7.69 2.95
N PRO A 56 -6.02 -8.85 3.63
CA PRO A 56 -7.07 -9.41 4.48
C PRO A 56 -7.31 -8.65 5.79
N ARG A 57 -6.48 -7.66 6.12
CA ARG A 57 -6.53 -6.91 7.40
C ARG A 57 -7.58 -5.79 7.45
N PHE A 58 -8.40 -5.64 6.42
CA PHE A 58 -9.57 -4.76 6.46
C PHE A 58 -10.74 -5.48 7.14
N SER A 59 -11.56 -4.72 7.89
CA SER A 59 -12.74 -5.30 8.54
C SER A 59 -13.79 -5.76 7.53
N THR A 60 -14.57 -6.77 7.92
CA THR A 60 -15.68 -7.29 7.10
C THR A 60 -16.68 -6.19 6.73
N ASP A 61 -16.97 -5.27 7.64
CA ASP A 61 -17.90 -4.16 7.39
C ASP A 61 -17.44 -3.27 6.23
N ILE A 62 -16.11 -3.04 6.11
CA ILE A 62 -15.52 -2.28 5.01
C ILE A 62 -15.69 -3.07 3.70
N LEU A 63 -15.36 -4.36 3.70
CA LEU A 63 -15.50 -5.23 2.52
C LEU A 63 -16.95 -5.30 2.03
N ASP A 64 -17.88 -5.47 2.94
CA ASP A 64 -19.31 -5.49 2.65
C ASP A 64 -19.80 -4.13 2.14
N GLY A 65 -19.32 -3.05 2.74
CA GLY A 65 -19.61 -1.69 2.30
C GLY A 65 -19.14 -1.41 0.87
N LEU A 66 -17.97 -1.88 0.50
CA LEU A 66 -17.41 -1.76 -0.85
C LEU A 66 -18.19 -2.63 -1.85
N THR A 67 -18.51 -3.86 -1.46
CA THR A 67 -19.32 -4.77 -2.28
C THR A 67 -20.70 -4.21 -2.58
N ARG A 68 -21.38 -3.62 -1.58
CA ARG A 68 -22.68 -2.94 -1.79
C ARG A 68 -22.60 -1.75 -2.74
N ARG A 69 -21.43 -1.13 -2.86
CA ARG A 69 -21.16 -0.04 -3.82
C ARG A 69 -20.79 -0.53 -5.21
N GLY A 70 -20.77 -1.85 -5.43
CA GLY A 70 -20.52 -2.46 -6.74
C GLY A 70 -19.05 -2.85 -7.01
N HIS A 71 -18.19 -2.79 -5.99
CA HIS A 71 -16.83 -3.30 -6.14
C HIS A 71 -16.79 -4.83 -6.09
N LYS A 72 -15.95 -5.41 -6.93
CA LYS A 72 -15.55 -6.82 -6.88
C LYS A 72 -14.31 -6.92 -6.01
N ILE A 73 -14.39 -7.64 -4.91
CA ILE A 73 -13.30 -7.74 -3.96
C ILE A 73 -12.50 -9.03 -4.20
N ALA A 74 -11.21 -8.89 -4.45
CA ALA A 74 -10.25 -9.99 -4.46
C ALA A 74 -9.33 -9.85 -3.25
N VAL A 75 -9.57 -10.65 -2.22
CA VAL A 75 -8.72 -10.66 -1.02
C VAL A 75 -7.45 -11.44 -1.32
N GLY A 76 -6.31 -10.78 -1.24
CA GLY A 76 -4.98 -11.34 -1.42
C GLY A 76 -4.43 -11.99 -0.14
N ALA A 77 -3.14 -12.31 -0.19
CA ALA A 77 -2.41 -12.72 1.01
C ALA A 77 -2.11 -11.51 1.91
N ASP A 78 -1.80 -11.76 3.17
CA ASP A 78 -1.32 -10.71 4.05
C ASP A 78 0.03 -10.18 3.56
N LEU A 79 0.21 -8.87 3.65
CA LEU A 79 1.41 -8.18 3.19
C LEU A 79 1.77 -8.51 1.73
N SER A 80 0.78 -8.45 0.83
CA SER A 80 0.95 -8.78 -0.60
C SER A 80 0.92 -7.58 -1.53
N GLU A 81 0.47 -6.42 -1.06
CA GLU A 81 0.25 -5.24 -1.89
C GLU A 81 1.38 -4.21 -1.71
N GLY A 82 2.22 -4.06 -2.73
CA GLY A 82 3.19 -3.00 -2.86
C GLY A 82 4.45 -3.10 -2.00
N TYR A 83 5.41 -2.24 -2.35
CA TYR A 83 6.67 -2.06 -1.62
C TYR A 83 6.90 -0.58 -1.43
N LEU A 84 7.08 -0.16 -0.19
CA LEU A 84 7.31 1.23 0.15
C LEU A 84 8.57 1.39 0.99
N LEU A 85 9.31 2.43 0.68
CA LEU A 85 10.39 2.96 1.50
C LEU A 85 10.09 4.42 1.75
N ALA A 86 10.23 4.88 2.96
CA ALA A 86 10.00 6.27 3.29
C ALA A 86 10.97 6.76 4.35
N ALA A 87 11.32 8.04 4.23
CA ALA A 87 12.03 8.78 5.25
C ALA A 87 11.33 10.12 5.46
N ALA A 88 11.27 10.58 6.68
CA ALA A 88 10.68 11.86 7.06
C ALA A 88 11.60 12.62 8.00
N LYS A 89 11.50 13.94 8.00
CA LYS A 89 12.13 14.82 8.98
C LYS A 89 11.06 15.69 9.62
N ASP A 90 11.01 15.66 10.93
CA ASP A 90 10.19 16.61 11.67
C ASP A 90 10.84 18.02 11.58
N PRO A 91 10.15 19.01 11.00
CA PRO A 91 10.71 20.34 10.83
C PRO A 91 10.89 21.10 12.14
N GLN A 92 10.18 20.73 13.21
CA GLN A 92 10.25 21.40 14.50
C GLN A 92 11.36 20.82 15.39
N SER A 93 11.40 19.52 15.55
CA SER A 93 12.37 18.83 16.41
C SER A 93 13.66 18.44 15.68
N GLY A 94 13.62 18.37 14.34
CA GLY A 94 14.72 17.87 13.51
C GLY A 94 14.88 16.34 13.53
N VAL A 95 14.01 15.63 14.23
CA VAL A 95 14.03 14.17 14.31
C VAL A 95 13.84 13.55 12.93
N LEU A 96 14.65 12.55 12.63
CA LEU A 96 14.54 11.76 11.40
C LEU A 96 13.81 10.45 11.68
N GLU A 97 12.85 10.13 10.85
CA GLU A 97 12.17 8.84 10.82
C GLU A 97 12.48 8.15 9.50
N ALA A 98 12.62 6.82 9.53
CA ALA A 98 12.68 6.04 8.31
C ALA A 98 11.96 4.70 8.52
N GLY A 99 11.39 4.16 7.44
CA GLY A 99 10.69 2.90 7.47
C GLY A 99 10.89 2.10 6.19
N CYS A 100 10.81 0.79 6.32
CA CYS A 100 10.87 -0.14 5.19
C CYS A 100 9.71 -1.13 5.22
N ASP A 101 9.29 -1.53 4.03
CA ASP A 101 8.15 -2.42 3.87
C ASP A 101 8.53 -3.88 4.17
N PRO A 102 7.86 -4.53 5.14
CA PRO A 102 8.11 -5.95 5.45
C PRO A 102 7.68 -6.88 4.31
N ARG A 103 6.89 -6.39 3.34
CA ARG A 103 6.44 -7.18 2.20
C ARG A 103 7.59 -7.69 1.34
N GLY A 104 8.70 -6.95 1.27
CA GLY A 104 9.90 -7.35 0.55
C GLY A 104 10.76 -8.43 1.23
N THR A 105 10.47 -8.80 2.48
CA THR A 105 11.28 -9.78 3.21
C THR A 105 10.85 -11.23 3.02
N LYS A 106 9.73 -11.47 2.35
CA LYS A 106 9.17 -12.82 2.14
C LYS A 106 9.81 -13.57 0.96
N GLY A 107 11.14 -13.61 0.91
CA GLY A 107 11.87 -14.50 0.01
C GLY A 107 12.33 -13.88 -1.31
N ASP A 108 12.19 -12.60 -1.50
CA ASP A 108 12.65 -11.93 -2.71
C ASP A 108 14.02 -11.27 -2.53
N VAL A 109 14.73 -11.17 -3.65
CA VAL A 109 16.08 -10.62 -3.80
C VAL A 109 16.18 -9.12 -3.40
N PHE A 110 15.06 -8.50 -3.06
CA PHE A 110 14.93 -7.07 -2.77
C PHE A 110 14.49 -6.79 -1.33
N ALA A 111 15.12 -7.42 -0.36
CA ALA A 111 14.90 -7.06 1.04
C ALA A 111 15.29 -5.60 1.26
N SER A 112 14.32 -4.78 1.61
CA SER A 112 14.54 -3.39 1.99
C SER A 112 15.04 -3.34 3.43
N SER A 113 15.99 -2.45 3.73
CA SER A 113 16.46 -2.21 5.08
C SER A 113 16.61 -0.73 5.37
N VAL A 114 16.42 -0.37 6.63
CA VAL A 114 16.69 0.96 7.15
C VAL A 114 17.81 0.86 8.16
N LEU A 115 18.84 1.68 8.01
CA LEU A 115 19.91 1.81 8.96
C LEU A 115 19.70 3.06 9.80
N CYS A 116 19.73 2.92 11.11
CA CYS A 116 19.73 4.02 12.07
C CYS A 116 21.12 4.12 12.73
N TRP A 117 21.66 5.34 12.84
CA TRP A 117 22.90 5.63 13.55
C TRP A 117 22.76 6.91 14.38
#